data_ec741f713f126b751173f45bac3a65df
#
_entry.id   ec741f713f126b751173f45bac3a65df
#
_cell.length_a   1.000
_cell.length_b   1.000
_cell.length_c   1.000
_cell.angle_alpha   90.00
_cell.angle_beta   90.00
_cell.angle_gamma   90.00
#
_symmetry.space_group_name_H-M   'P 1'
#
loop_
_entity.id
_entity.type
_entity.pdbx_description
1 polymer ?
#
loop_
_entity_poly.entity_id
_entity_poly.type
_entity_poly.pdbx_seq_one_letter_code
_entity_poly.pdbx_strand_id
1 'polypeptide(L)'
;RKEVVEPLTNYFVGRLQKDFNDRNTFVGGILTATNRNQLTPELDFLHNSAYSGGLDFKHQWNDRDWYVGGNVIWSHVMGSEEAIRNTQESIAHLFQRVGADHVELDPGRTSLTGTGGNLQLGKIGNGHWKFETGATWRSPELELNDIGFQRRADDIRHYTWIGYQTLKPDNTFRKVGINYNHWSVWDFGGNFNSLMFNTNSWQNWKNNWFSNFGFNIEPVSYSNFALRGGPRLRESPQMSFWNGISMDERKKLRFE
;
A
#
# COMPACT_ATOMS: atom_id res chain seq x y z
N ARG A 1 24.65 36.82 -7.51
CA ARG A 1 23.31 36.82 -8.12
C ARG A 1 22.38 36.11 -7.15
N LYS A 2 21.22 36.71 -6.83
CA LYS A 2 20.18 36.02 -6.06
C LYS A 2 19.28 35.29 -7.05
N GLU A 3 19.11 34.00 -6.89
CA GLU A 3 18.24 33.16 -7.73
C GLU A 3 17.14 32.56 -6.86
N VAL A 4 15.95 32.37 -7.43
CA VAL A 4 14.85 31.71 -6.76
C VAL A 4 15.11 30.19 -6.86
N VAL A 5 15.34 29.53 -5.74
CA VAL A 5 15.59 28.09 -5.67
C VAL A 5 14.35 27.28 -5.28
N GLU A 6 13.31 27.95 -4.76
CA GLU A 6 12.03 27.35 -4.39
C GLU A 6 10.90 28.39 -4.59
N PRO A 7 9.76 28.00 -5.18
CA PRO A 7 8.64 28.89 -5.38
C PRO A 7 7.88 29.10 -4.05
N LEU A 8 7.21 30.25 -3.94
CA LEU A 8 6.24 30.45 -2.86
C LEU A 8 5.13 29.41 -2.98
N THR A 9 5.03 28.53 -2.00
CA THR A 9 4.10 27.39 -2.01
C THR A 9 3.09 27.51 -0.88
N ASN A 10 1.82 27.35 -1.22
CA ASN A 10 0.73 27.22 -0.26
C ASN A 10 0.32 25.76 -0.15
N TYR A 11 0.22 25.25 1.08
CA TYR A 11 -0.26 23.93 1.39
C TYR A 11 -1.53 23.99 2.20
N PHE A 12 -2.52 23.21 1.82
CA PHE A 12 -3.77 23.02 2.55
C PHE A 12 -4.03 21.55 2.82
N VAL A 13 -4.43 21.24 4.06
CA VAL A 13 -4.91 19.91 4.44
C VAL A 13 -6.13 20.07 5.31
N GLY A 14 -7.25 19.47 4.90
CA GLY A 14 -8.49 19.43 5.67
C GLY A 14 -9.00 18.01 5.80
N ARG A 15 -9.34 17.58 7.03
CA ARG A 15 -9.94 16.27 7.31
C ARG A 15 -11.15 16.42 8.23
N LEU A 16 -12.23 15.72 7.86
CA LEU A 16 -13.42 15.56 8.69
C LEU A 16 -13.74 14.08 8.83
N GLN A 17 -14.22 13.69 10.01
CA GLN A 17 -14.70 12.34 10.28
C GLN A 17 -15.91 12.41 11.20
N LYS A 18 -16.86 11.52 10.98
CA LYS A 18 -18.03 11.35 11.85
C LYS A 18 -18.26 9.88 12.17
N ASP A 19 -18.47 9.62 13.46
CA ASP A 19 -18.81 8.30 13.98
C ASP A 19 -20.33 8.16 14.14
N PHE A 20 -20.82 6.94 13.90
CA PHE A 20 -22.22 6.55 14.00
C PHE A 20 -22.33 5.20 14.70
N ASN A 21 -23.56 4.80 15.09
CA ASN A 21 -23.87 3.48 15.65
C ASN A 21 -22.92 3.08 16.78
N ASP A 22 -22.83 3.89 17.81
CA ASP A 22 -21.94 3.68 18.96
C ASP A 22 -20.48 3.41 18.55
N ARG A 23 -20.00 4.16 17.54
CA ARG A 23 -18.66 4.04 16.93
C ARG A 23 -18.42 2.71 16.20
N ASN A 24 -19.48 2.00 15.82
CA ASN A 24 -19.36 0.83 14.95
C ASN A 24 -19.25 1.21 13.48
N THR A 25 -19.60 2.45 13.14
CA THR A 25 -19.48 2.97 11.79
C THR A 25 -18.80 4.33 11.84
N PHE A 26 -17.83 4.55 10.97
CA PHE A 26 -17.35 5.89 10.69
C PHE A 26 -17.32 6.18 9.19
N VAL A 27 -17.44 7.45 8.86
CA VAL A 27 -17.22 7.99 7.51
C VAL A 27 -16.33 9.20 7.64
N GLY A 28 -15.32 9.29 6.83
CA GLY A 28 -14.36 10.40 6.81
C GLY A 28 -14.12 10.91 5.41
N GLY A 29 -13.51 12.09 5.33
CA GLY A 29 -13.04 12.67 4.09
C GLY A 29 -11.84 13.56 4.33
N ILE A 30 -10.94 13.58 3.36
CA ILE A 30 -9.74 14.41 3.35
C ILE A 30 -9.64 15.16 2.03
N LEU A 31 -9.17 16.39 2.10
CA LEU A 31 -8.79 17.20 0.93
C LEU A 31 -7.41 17.79 1.18
N THR A 32 -6.59 17.79 0.16
CA THR A 32 -5.29 18.45 0.17
C THR A 32 -5.13 19.33 -1.07
N ALA A 33 -4.39 20.41 -0.94
CA ALA A 33 -4.03 21.26 -2.06
C ALA A 33 -2.61 21.77 -1.89
N THR A 34 -1.86 21.76 -2.97
CA THR A 34 -0.55 22.41 -3.11
C THR A 34 -0.65 23.39 -4.26
N ASN A 35 -0.32 24.66 -4.03
CA ASN A 35 -0.31 25.69 -5.06
C ASN A 35 1.03 26.41 -5.02
N ARG A 36 1.77 26.39 -6.13
CA ARG A 36 3.05 27.07 -6.30
C ARG A 36 2.86 28.31 -7.16
N ASN A 37 3.25 29.45 -6.61
CA ASN A 37 3.15 30.74 -7.28
C ASN A 37 4.53 31.14 -7.84
N GLN A 38 4.51 31.88 -8.94
CA GLN A 38 5.71 32.47 -9.55
C GLN A 38 6.79 31.43 -9.91
N LEU A 39 6.40 30.37 -10.63
CA LEU A 39 7.37 29.48 -11.23
C LEU A 39 8.20 30.27 -12.26
N THR A 40 9.50 30.21 -12.10
CA THR A 40 10.45 30.69 -13.13
C THR A 40 10.74 29.59 -14.11
N PRO A 41 11.29 29.87 -15.30
CA PRO A 41 11.62 28.82 -16.26
C PRO A 41 12.51 27.71 -15.69
N GLU A 42 13.38 28.05 -14.73
CA GLU A 42 14.27 27.08 -14.08
C GLU A 42 13.52 26.13 -13.11
N LEU A 43 12.30 26.48 -12.72
CA LEU A 43 11.45 25.70 -11.80
C LEU A 43 10.21 25.11 -12.50
N ASP A 44 10.14 25.24 -13.84
CA ASP A 44 8.98 24.80 -14.62
C ASP A 44 8.79 23.28 -14.66
N PHE A 45 9.78 22.54 -14.18
CA PHE A 45 9.69 21.09 -13.95
C PHE A 45 8.81 20.70 -12.74
N LEU A 46 8.37 21.65 -11.91
CA LEU A 46 7.47 21.43 -10.78
C LEU A 46 6.01 21.56 -11.21
N HIS A 47 5.12 20.81 -10.57
CA HIS A 47 3.68 21.02 -10.72
C HIS A 47 3.29 22.43 -10.22
N ASN A 48 2.48 23.16 -10.98
CA ASN A 48 1.93 24.45 -10.55
C ASN A 48 0.94 24.25 -9.40
N SER A 49 0.13 23.21 -9.53
CA SER A 49 -0.85 22.84 -8.51
C SER A 49 -1.08 21.34 -8.48
N ALA A 50 -1.38 20.86 -7.28
CA ALA A 50 -1.75 19.50 -7.04
C ALA A 50 -2.88 19.44 -6.02
N TYR A 51 -3.95 18.76 -6.37
CA TYR A 51 -5.11 18.55 -5.52
C TYR A 51 -5.29 17.05 -5.32
N SER A 52 -5.55 16.64 -4.09
CA SER A 52 -5.98 15.27 -3.83
C SER A 52 -7.08 15.24 -2.79
N GLY A 53 -7.87 14.21 -2.85
CA GLY A 53 -8.94 14.00 -1.90
C GLY A 53 -9.30 12.54 -1.77
N GLY A 54 -10.04 12.23 -0.73
CA GLY A 54 -10.51 10.87 -0.52
C GLY A 54 -11.65 10.80 0.46
N LEU A 55 -12.41 9.72 0.33
CA LEU A 55 -13.43 9.31 1.29
C LEU A 55 -13.00 7.99 1.90
N ASP A 56 -13.20 7.83 3.20
CA ASP A 56 -12.92 6.61 3.93
C ASP A 56 -14.13 6.22 4.79
N PHE A 57 -14.32 4.92 4.93
CA PHE A 57 -15.38 4.38 5.78
C PHE A 57 -14.95 3.08 6.45
N LYS A 58 -15.58 2.77 7.56
CA LYS A 58 -15.55 1.46 8.19
C LYS A 58 -16.88 1.19 8.87
N HIS A 59 -17.38 -0.02 8.73
CA HIS A 59 -18.54 -0.52 9.46
C HIS A 59 -18.21 -1.85 10.12
N GLN A 60 -18.59 -1.98 11.39
CA GLN A 60 -18.38 -3.18 12.20
C GLN A 60 -19.74 -3.67 12.71
N TRP A 61 -19.91 -5.00 12.75
CA TRP A 61 -21.15 -5.62 13.25
C TRP A 61 -20.84 -6.89 14.03
N ASN A 62 -21.88 -7.49 14.61
CA ASN A 62 -21.79 -8.68 15.45
C ASN A 62 -20.74 -8.52 16.55
N ASP A 63 -20.96 -7.54 17.45
CA ASP A 63 -20.03 -7.18 18.52
C ASP A 63 -18.60 -6.88 18.05
N ARG A 64 -18.49 -6.24 16.87
CA ARG A 64 -17.23 -5.92 16.19
C ARG A 64 -16.43 -7.14 15.75
N ASP A 65 -17.09 -8.31 15.69
CA ASP A 65 -16.45 -9.53 15.19
C ASP A 65 -16.10 -9.42 13.71
N TRP A 66 -16.97 -8.77 12.95
CA TRP A 66 -16.83 -8.55 11.52
C TRP A 66 -16.71 -7.07 11.20
N TYR A 67 -16.02 -6.79 10.11
CA TYR A 67 -15.96 -5.43 9.57
C TYR A 67 -15.85 -5.42 8.05
N VAL A 68 -16.33 -4.34 7.47
CA VAL A 68 -16.02 -3.89 6.12
C VAL A 68 -15.47 -2.48 6.21
N GLY A 69 -14.47 -2.17 5.43
CA GLY A 69 -13.88 -0.83 5.40
C GLY A 69 -13.14 -0.58 4.10
N GLY A 70 -12.85 0.67 3.86
CA GLY A 70 -12.09 1.04 2.68
C GLY A 70 -11.99 2.54 2.51
N ASN A 71 -11.27 2.92 1.47
CA ASN A 71 -11.21 4.28 1.00
C ASN A 71 -11.16 4.33 -0.52
N VAL A 72 -11.59 5.48 -1.05
CA VAL A 72 -11.36 5.88 -2.45
C VAL A 72 -10.65 7.21 -2.42
N ILE A 73 -9.60 7.34 -3.18
CA ILE A 73 -8.81 8.55 -3.33
C ILE A 73 -8.76 8.97 -4.80
N TRP A 74 -8.58 10.26 -5.02
CA TRP A 74 -8.31 10.84 -6.33
C TRP A 74 -7.20 11.88 -6.21
N SER A 75 -6.49 12.11 -7.30
CA SER A 75 -5.54 13.20 -7.45
C SER A 75 -5.71 13.90 -8.79
N HIS A 76 -5.38 15.17 -8.82
CA HIS A 76 -5.31 15.98 -10.02
C HIS A 76 -4.11 16.92 -9.89
N VAL A 77 -3.10 16.70 -10.74
CA VAL A 77 -1.89 17.52 -10.79
C VAL A 77 -1.86 18.29 -12.11
N MET A 78 -1.42 19.54 -12.06
CA MET A 78 -1.27 20.42 -13.21
C MET A 78 0.12 21.05 -13.22
N GLY A 79 0.67 21.24 -14.40
CA GLY A 79 1.98 21.88 -14.59
C GLY A 79 2.26 22.17 -16.05
N SER A 80 3.48 22.57 -16.35
CA SER A 80 3.97 22.67 -17.71
C SER A 80 3.98 21.30 -18.40
N GLU A 81 4.13 21.29 -19.71
CA GLU A 81 4.37 20.05 -20.45
C GLU A 81 5.60 19.31 -19.92
N GLU A 82 6.64 20.04 -19.50
CA GLU A 82 7.85 19.45 -18.90
C GLU A 82 7.54 18.79 -17.56
N ALA A 83 6.83 19.47 -16.66
CA ALA A 83 6.47 18.93 -15.34
C ALA A 83 5.66 17.63 -15.46
N ILE A 84 4.65 17.64 -16.32
CA ILE A 84 3.76 16.48 -16.50
C ILE A 84 4.48 15.34 -17.25
N ARG A 85 5.33 15.65 -18.22
CA ARG A 85 6.16 14.63 -18.86
C ARG A 85 7.13 13.98 -17.87
N ASN A 86 7.80 14.76 -17.03
CA ASN A 86 8.69 14.23 -15.98
C ASN A 86 7.94 13.30 -15.03
N THR A 87 6.67 13.62 -14.70
CA THR A 87 5.83 12.75 -13.90
C THR A 87 5.50 11.46 -14.62
N GLN A 88 5.07 11.51 -15.89
CA GLN A 88 4.78 10.33 -16.70
C GLN A 88 6.01 9.41 -16.84
N GLU A 89 7.21 9.99 -17.01
CA GLU A 89 8.47 9.23 -17.17
C GLU A 89 9.09 8.79 -15.84
N SER A 90 8.60 9.31 -14.72
CA SER A 90 9.14 8.99 -13.40
C SER A 90 9.07 7.50 -13.06
N ILE A 91 9.93 7.05 -12.14
CA ILE A 91 9.95 5.65 -11.69
C ILE A 91 8.62 5.19 -11.07
N ALA A 92 7.77 6.13 -10.65
CA ALA A 92 6.45 5.84 -10.10
C ALA A 92 5.43 5.47 -11.20
N HIS A 93 5.58 6.00 -12.41
CA HIS A 93 4.59 5.90 -13.49
C HIS A 93 5.08 5.10 -14.70
N LEU A 94 6.26 5.44 -15.27
CA LEU A 94 6.89 4.77 -16.41
C LEU A 94 5.95 4.58 -17.62
N PHE A 95 5.29 5.65 -18.07
CA PHE A 95 4.38 5.62 -19.22
C PHE A 95 5.08 5.24 -20.52
N GLN A 96 6.41 5.51 -20.62
CA GLN A 96 7.28 5.09 -21.72
C GLN A 96 7.60 3.60 -21.75
N ARG A 97 7.08 2.81 -20.80
CA ARG A 97 7.38 1.39 -20.64
C ARG A 97 6.92 0.59 -21.87
N VAL A 98 7.82 -0.21 -22.42
CA VAL A 98 7.53 -1.10 -23.54
C VAL A 98 6.52 -2.19 -23.12
N GLY A 99 5.48 -2.40 -23.93
CA GLY A 99 4.44 -3.39 -23.69
C GLY A 99 3.40 -2.96 -22.64
N ALA A 100 3.27 -1.67 -22.36
CA ALA A 100 2.24 -1.09 -21.51
C ALA A 100 1.17 -0.37 -22.35
N ASP A 101 0.49 -1.10 -23.22
CA ASP A 101 -0.45 -0.57 -24.22
C ASP A 101 -1.69 0.12 -23.62
N HIS A 102 -1.86 0.03 -22.30
CA HIS A 102 -2.94 0.68 -21.55
C HIS A 102 -2.57 2.09 -21.04
N VAL A 103 -1.33 2.52 -21.22
CA VAL A 103 -0.84 3.86 -20.94
C VAL A 103 -0.08 4.40 -22.12
N GLU A 104 -0.14 5.71 -22.34
CA GLU A 104 0.56 6.39 -23.41
C GLU A 104 1.30 7.60 -22.85
N LEU A 105 2.58 7.72 -23.21
CA LEU A 105 3.35 8.91 -22.93
C LEU A 105 2.92 10.03 -23.89
N ASP A 106 2.28 11.05 -23.36
CA ASP A 106 1.87 12.24 -24.09
C ASP A 106 2.71 13.45 -23.65
N PRO A 107 3.70 13.88 -24.46
CA PRO A 107 4.56 15.01 -24.13
C PRO A 107 3.87 16.36 -24.09
N GLY A 108 2.71 16.51 -24.73
CA GLY A 108 1.91 17.75 -24.74
C GLY A 108 0.92 17.87 -23.57
N ARG A 109 0.91 16.92 -22.69
CA ARG A 109 -0.01 16.89 -21.55
C ARG A 109 0.39 17.89 -20.46
N THR A 110 -0.59 18.60 -19.90
CA THR A 110 -0.38 19.60 -18.83
C THR A 110 -1.07 19.24 -17.53
N SER A 111 -1.70 18.07 -17.47
CA SER A 111 -2.33 17.56 -16.24
C SER A 111 -2.43 16.05 -16.23
N LEU A 112 -2.48 15.46 -15.03
CA LEU A 112 -2.80 14.06 -14.79
C LEU A 112 -3.90 13.95 -13.73
N THR A 113 -4.84 13.03 -13.95
CA THR A 113 -5.92 12.74 -13.00
C THR A 113 -6.02 11.26 -12.78
N GLY A 114 -5.84 10.84 -11.55
CA GLY A 114 -5.86 9.43 -11.20
C GLY A 114 -6.70 9.11 -9.98
N THR A 115 -6.92 7.81 -9.78
CA THR A 115 -7.69 7.26 -8.66
C THR A 115 -6.93 6.13 -8.00
N GLY A 116 -7.22 5.94 -6.71
CA GLY A 116 -6.71 4.82 -5.95
C GLY A 116 -7.66 4.48 -4.81
N GLY A 117 -7.29 3.49 -4.04
CA GLY A 117 -8.04 3.16 -2.85
C GLY A 117 -7.81 1.73 -2.37
N ASN A 118 -8.58 1.36 -1.37
CA ASN A 118 -8.69 -0.01 -0.91
C ASN A 118 -10.12 -0.37 -0.51
N LEU A 119 -10.43 -1.66 -0.54
CA LEU A 119 -11.63 -2.25 0.04
C LEU A 119 -11.22 -3.51 0.78
N GLN A 120 -11.73 -3.71 1.99
CA GLN A 120 -11.41 -4.86 2.83
C GLN A 120 -12.61 -5.36 3.60
N LEU A 121 -12.66 -6.66 3.80
CA LEU A 121 -13.63 -7.38 4.61
C LEU A 121 -12.87 -8.31 5.55
N GLY A 122 -13.24 -8.33 6.83
CA GLY A 122 -12.56 -9.20 7.79
C GLY A 122 -13.44 -9.65 8.95
N LYS A 123 -12.96 -10.72 9.57
CA LYS A 123 -13.43 -11.22 10.86
C LYS A 123 -12.25 -11.25 11.84
N ILE A 124 -12.28 -10.37 12.85
CA ILE A 124 -11.15 -10.17 13.77
C ILE A 124 -11.54 -10.31 15.26
N GLY A 125 -12.83 -10.37 15.57
CA GLY A 125 -13.34 -10.42 16.95
C GLY A 125 -13.27 -11.82 17.56
N ASN A 126 -14.42 -12.45 17.74
CA ASN A 126 -14.57 -13.69 18.51
C ASN A 126 -14.04 -14.96 17.79
N GLY A 127 -13.76 -16.00 18.60
CA GLY A 127 -13.35 -17.31 18.13
C GLY A 127 -11.87 -17.40 17.78
N HIS A 128 -11.43 -18.57 17.35
CA HIS A 128 -10.03 -18.86 17.03
C HIS A 128 -9.66 -18.47 15.60
N TRP A 129 -10.61 -18.58 14.69
CA TRP A 129 -10.41 -18.26 13.29
C TRP A 129 -10.64 -16.79 13.01
N LYS A 130 -9.66 -16.20 12.36
CA LYS A 130 -9.66 -14.81 11.88
C LYS A 130 -9.40 -14.83 10.39
N PHE A 131 -9.91 -13.84 9.67
CA PHE A 131 -9.53 -13.64 8.29
C PHE A 131 -9.71 -12.18 7.87
N GLU A 132 -8.98 -11.79 6.87
CA GLU A 132 -9.14 -10.54 6.17
C GLU A 132 -8.85 -10.78 4.69
N THR A 133 -9.68 -10.21 3.83
CA THR A 133 -9.42 -10.16 2.40
C THR A 133 -9.70 -8.76 1.90
N GLY A 134 -8.95 -8.33 0.92
CA GLY A 134 -9.11 -7.00 0.37
C GLY A 134 -8.39 -6.81 -0.96
N ALA A 135 -8.69 -5.68 -1.57
CA ALA A 135 -8.01 -5.21 -2.76
C ALA A 135 -7.57 -3.77 -2.59
N THR A 136 -6.42 -3.44 -3.15
CA THR A 136 -5.93 -2.07 -3.30
C THR A 136 -5.70 -1.79 -4.78
N TRP A 137 -5.89 -0.55 -5.19
CA TRP A 137 -5.59 -0.13 -6.56
C TRP A 137 -4.97 1.27 -6.57
N ARG A 138 -4.14 1.53 -7.56
CA ARG A 138 -3.58 2.83 -7.92
C ARG A 138 -3.57 2.91 -9.43
N SER A 139 -4.42 3.78 -9.99
CA SER A 139 -4.45 3.97 -11.46
C SER A 139 -3.11 4.51 -11.97
N PRO A 140 -2.79 4.33 -13.25
CA PRO A 140 -1.53 4.81 -13.81
C PRO A 140 -1.26 6.30 -13.58
N GLU A 141 -2.30 7.14 -13.63
CA GLU A 141 -2.20 8.60 -13.51
C GLU A 141 -2.30 9.12 -12.06
N LEU A 142 -2.46 8.24 -11.06
CA LEU A 142 -2.51 8.68 -9.67
C LEU A 142 -1.17 9.26 -9.25
N GLU A 143 -1.14 10.52 -8.84
CA GLU A 143 0.06 11.21 -8.35
C GLU A 143 -0.21 11.91 -7.02
N LEU A 144 0.56 11.55 -5.98
CA LEU A 144 0.36 12.03 -4.60
C LEU A 144 1.62 12.66 -3.99
N ASN A 145 2.72 12.78 -4.75
CA ASN A 145 4.02 13.16 -4.19
C ASN A 145 4.18 14.65 -3.88
N ASP A 146 3.22 15.50 -4.26
CA ASP A 146 3.29 16.94 -3.94
C ASP A 146 3.09 17.25 -2.44
N ILE A 147 2.30 16.41 -1.73
CA ILE A 147 2.03 16.56 -0.29
C ILE A 147 1.96 15.22 0.45
N GLY A 148 2.11 14.14 -0.29
CA GLY A 148 2.10 12.77 0.22
C GLY A 148 3.35 12.00 -0.17
N PHE A 149 3.23 10.69 -0.20
CA PHE A 149 4.28 9.80 -0.65
C PHE A 149 3.70 8.63 -1.44
N GLN A 150 4.13 8.49 -2.68
CA GLN A 150 3.76 7.40 -3.57
C GLN A 150 5.00 6.84 -4.26
N ARG A 151 5.21 5.54 -4.14
CA ARG A 151 6.35 4.87 -4.78
C ARG A 151 6.03 4.33 -6.16
N ARG A 152 4.77 3.95 -6.39
CA ARG A 152 4.32 3.27 -7.62
C ARG A 152 2.86 3.57 -7.89
N ALA A 153 2.52 3.69 -9.15
CA ALA A 153 1.17 3.66 -9.71
C ALA A 153 0.99 2.39 -10.54
N ASP A 154 -0.11 2.26 -11.26
CA ASP A 154 -0.40 1.16 -12.19
C ASP A 154 -0.32 -0.21 -11.51
N ASP A 155 -0.97 -0.35 -10.34
CA ASP A 155 -1.06 -1.62 -9.64
C ASP A 155 -2.45 -1.90 -9.06
N ILE A 156 -2.90 -3.14 -9.21
CA ILE A 156 -4.06 -3.71 -8.52
C ILE A 156 -3.55 -4.89 -7.73
N ARG A 157 -3.77 -4.86 -6.43
CA ARG A 157 -3.33 -5.93 -5.52
C ARG A 157 -4.51 -6.50 -4.77
N HIS A 158 -4.68 -7.80 -4.85
CA HIS A 158 -5.54 -8.56 -3.96
C HIS A 158 -4.70 -9.22 -2.87
N TYR A 159 -5.22 -9.29 -1.65
CA TYR A 159 -4.62 -10.02 -0.56
C TYR A 159 -5.67 -10.77 0.27
N THR A 160 -5.22 -11.85 0.89
CA THR A 160 -6.01 -12.61 1.85
C THR A 160 -5.11 -13.05 3.00
N TRP A 161 -5.57 -12.84 4.20
CA TRP A 161 -4.99 -13.39 5.42
C TRP A 161 -6.01 -14.29 6.11
N ILE A 162 -5.57 -15.49 6.53
CA ILE A 162 -6.34 -16.40 7.38
C ILE A 162 -5.45 -16.75 8.57
N GLY A 163 -5.96 -16.54 9.77
CA GLY A 163 -5.26 -16.83 11.00
C GLY A 163 -6.06 -17.79 11.88
N TYR A 164 -5.39 -18.76 12.48
CA TYR A 164 -5.89 -19.52 13.62
C TYR A 164 -5.06 -19.17 14.84
N GLN A 165 -5.71 -18.78 15.93
CA GLN A 165 -5.00 -18.44 17.15
C GLN A 165 -5.75 -18.92 18.39
N THR A 166 -4.99 -19.37 19.38
CA THR A 166 -5.48 -19.56 20.73
C THR A 166 -4.72 -18.67 21.69
N LEU A 167 -5.46 -17.85 22.40
CA LEU A 167 -4.92 -16.86 23.36
C LEU A 167 -5.12 -17.31 24.81
N LYS A 168 -5.84 -18.43 25.03
CA LYS A 168 -6.01 -19.05 26.33
C LYS A 168 -4.92 -20.10 26.52
N PRO A 169 -4.26 -20.14 27.69
CA PRO A 169 -3.25 -21.16 27.98
C PRO A 169 -3.84 -22.57 27.94
N ASP A 170 -3.13 -23.49 27.30
CA ASP A 170 -3.35 -24.93 27.37
C ASP A 170 -2.24 -25.64 28.17
N ASN A 171 -2.04 -26.95 28.00
CA ASN A 171 -0.99 -27.70 28.70
C ASN A 171 0.44 -27.35 28.25
N THR A 172 0.64 -26.85 27.05
CA THR A 172 1.94 -26.64 26.41
C THR A 172 2.23 -25.16 26.15
N PHE A 173 1.23 -24.45 25.61
CA PHE A 173 1.38 -23.07 25.19
C PHE A 173 0.58 -22.12 26.10
N ARG A 174 1.08 -20.90 26.22
CA ARG A 174 0.31 -19.75 26.72
C ARG A 174 -0.54 -19.16 25.61
N LYS A 175 0.04 -19.07 24.43
CA LYS A 175 -0.62 -18.58 23.22
C LYS A 175 0.07 -19.23 22.01
N VAL A 176 -0.68 -19.50 20.98
CA VAL A 176 -0.16 -19.99 19.71
C VAL A 176 -0.98 -19.42 18.55
N GLY A 177 -0.34 -19.14 17.46
CA GLY A 177 -1.00 -18.74 16.24
C GLY A 177 -0.30 -19.27 14.99
N ILE A 178 -1.08 -19.49 13.97
CA ILE A 178 -0.63 -19.80 12.60
C ILE A 178 -1.37 -18.89 11.64
N ASN A 179 -0.65 -18.34 10.68
CA ASN A 179 -1.17 -17.47 9.65
C ASN A 179 -0.87 -18.05 8.27
N TYR A 180 -1.81 -17.88 7.39
CA TYR A 180 -1.67 -18.04 5.97
C TYR A 180 -1.95 -16.71 5.29
N ASN A 181 -1.08 -16.32 4.38
CA ASN A 181 -1.21 -15.08 3.61
C ASN A 181 -1.05 -15.38 2.12
N HIS A 182 -1.80 -14.65 1.33
CA HIS A 182 -1.76 -14.69 -0.12
C HIS A 182 -1.78 -13.27 -0.67
N TRP A 183 -0.96 -13.01 -1.69
CA TRP A 183 -1.00 -11.78 -2.48
C TRP A 183 -0.93 -12.10 -3.95
N SER A 184 -1.71 -11.38 -4.73
CA SER A 184 -1.65 -11.38 -6.18
C SER A 184 -1.71 -9.95 -6.71
N VAL A 185 -0.95 -9.65 -7.75
CA VAL A 185 -0.76 -8.30 -8.27
C VAL A 185 -0.94 -8.30 -9.78
N TRP A 186 -1.69 -7.32 -10.28
CA TRP A 186 -1.88 -7.01 -11.70
C TRP A 186 -1.53 -5.56 -11.96
N ASP A 187 -1.27 -5.20 -13.20
CA ASP A 187 -1.36 -3.82 -13.67
C ASP A 187 -2.74 -3.52 -14.27
N PHE A 188 -3.01 -2.27 -14.60
CA PHE A 188 -4.29 -1.85 -15.21
C PHE A 188 -4.47 -2.34 -16.64
N GLY A 189 -3.42 -2.82 -17.31
CA GLY A 189 -3.50 -3.55 -18.57
C GLY A 189 -3.96 -4.99 -18.43
N GLY A 190 -4.24 -5.45 -17.19
CA GLY A 190 -4.65 -6.83 -16.92
C GLY A 190 -3.49 -7.83 -16.89
N ASN A 191 -2.24 -7.37 -16.96
CA ASN A 191 -1.08 -8.25 -16.87
C ASN A 191 -0.89 -8.72 -15.42
N PHE A 192 -0.77 -10.03 -15.25
CA PHE A 192 -0.48 -10.64 -13.96
C PHE A 192 1.01 -10.48 -13.63
N ASN A 193 1.32 -9.79 -12.52
CA ASN A 193 2.69 -9.44 -12.17
C ASN A 193 3.27 -10.29 -11.05
N SER A 194 2.49 -10.65 -10.03
CA SER A 194 3.06 -11.40 -8.90
C SER A 194 2.02 -12.29 -8.23
N LEU A 195 2.49 -13.45 -7.76
CA LEU A 195 1.77 -14.35 -6.88
C LEU A 195 2.69 -14.73 -5.72
N MET A 196 2.27 -14.43 -4.50
CA MET A 196 3.02 -14.78 -3.30
C MET A 196 2.12 -15.47 -2.28
N PHE A 197 2.67 -16.50 -1.65
CA PHE A 197 2.09 -17.16 -0.49
C PHE A 197 3.06 -17.13 0.68
N ASN A 198 2.53 -16.95 1.87
CA ASN A 198 3.27 -17.03 3.11
C ASN A 198 2.50 -17.86 4.11
N THR A 199 3.20 -18.70 4.84
CA THR A 199 2.69 -19.33 6.05
C THR A 199 3.67 -19.04 7.17
N ASN A 200 3.16 -18.58 8.30
CA ASN A 200 3.98 -18.32 9.48
C ASN A 200 3.24 -18.72 10.76
N SER A 201 4.00 -19.00 11.79
CA SER A 201 3.47 -19.44 13.08
C SER A 201 4.32 -18.85 14.21
N TRP A 202 3.70 -18.63 15.34
CA TRP A 202 4.33 -18.13 16.55
C TRP A 202 3.78 -18.85 17.77
N GLN A 203 4.65 -19.17 18.73
CA GLN A 203 4.34 -19.92 19.95
C GLN A 203 4.93 -19.23 21.16
N ASN A 204 4.10 -18.91 22.15
CA ASN A 204 4.51 -18.55 23.50
C ASN A 204 4.35 -19.79 24.39
N TRP A 205 5.45 -20.40 24.77
CA TRP A 205 5.49 -21.61 25.59
C TRP A 205 5.24 -21.32 27.06
N LYS A 206 4.79 -22.31 27.80
CA LYS A 206 4.58 -22.15 29.26
C LYS A 206 5.84 -21.85 30.05
N ASN A 207 6.98 -22.32 29.59
CA ASN A 207 8.30 -22.02 30.17
C ASN A 207 8.85 -20.62 29.84
N ASN A 208 8.01 -19.74 29.26
CA ASN A 208 8.32 -18.39 28.78
C ASN A 208 9.30 -18.33 27.59
N TRP A 209 9.47 -19.43 26.89
CA TRP A 209 10.14 -19.40 25.61
C TRP A 209 9.20 -18.85 24.54
N PHE A 210 9.78 -18.30 23.51
CA PHE A 210 9.07 -17.93 22.30
C PHE A 210 9.73 -18.62 21.11
N SER A 211 8.92 -19.11 20.20
CA SER A 211 9.40 -19.62 18.92
C SER A 211 8.54 -19.09 17.78
N ASN A 212 9.13 -18.93 16.63
CA ASN A 212 8.43 -18.63 15.40
C ASN A 212 9.09 -19.36 14.23
N PHE A 213 8.31 -19.58 13.20
CA PHE A 213 8.81 -20.00 11.90
C PHE A 213 7.93 -19.43 10.80
N GLY A 214 8.48 -19.32 9.62
CA GLY A 214 7.71 -18.93 8.45
C GLY A 214 8.37 -19.37 7.15
N PHE A 215 7.53 -19.44 6.14
CA PHE A 215 7.89 -19.85 4.81
C PHE A 215 7.20 -18.93 3.79
N ASN A 216 7.96 -18.42 2.83
CA ASN A 216 7.45 -17.70 1.68
C ASN A 216 7.72 -18.48 0.40
N ILE A 217 6.79 -18.39 -0.54
CA ILE A 217 6.99 -18.82 -1.93
C ILE A 217 6.40 -17.77 -2.86
N GLU A 218 7.18 -17.33 -3.83
CA GLU A 218 6.79 -16.44 -4.91
C GLU A 218 7.07 -17.14 -6.24
N PRO A 219 6.13 -17.96 -6.75
CA PRO A 219 6.34 -18.75 -7.98
C PRO A 219 6.28 -17.89 -9.24
N VAL A 220 5.63 -16.74 -9.18
CA VAL A 220 5.52 -15.79 -10.29
C VAL A 220 5.86 -14.39 -9.81
N SER A 221 6.87 -13.79 -10.42
CA SER A 221 7.27 -12.40 -10.19
C SER A 221 7.69 -11.74 -11.49
N TYR A 222 7.09 -10.60 -11.78
CA TYR A 222 7.44 -9.71 -12.88
C TYR A 222 7.59 -8.29 -12.34
N SER A 223 8.69 -7.66 -12.68
CA SER A 223 8.95 -6.27 -12.35
C SER A 223 8.69 -5.36 -13.55
N ASN A 224 7.78 -4.43 -13.38
CA ASN A 224 7.52 -3.33 -14.34
C ASN A 224 8.52 -2.16 -14.19
N PHE A 225 9.42 -2.22 -13.18
CA PHE A 225 10.26 -1.10 -12.75
C PHE A 225 11.76 -1.37 -12.89
N ALA A 226 12.18 -2.63 -12.84
CA ALA A 226 13.59 -3.00 -12.81
C ALA A 226 14.37 -2.47 -14.02
N LEU A 227 13.76 -2.40 -15.18
CA LEU A 227 14.37 -1.92 -16.43
C LEU A 227 14.05 -0.44 -16.74
N ARG A 228 13.47 0.32 -15.78
CA ARG A 228 13.28 1.78 -15.86
C ARG A 228 12.67 2.28 -17.19
N GLY A 229 11.58 1.67 -17.62
CA GLY A 229 10.90 1.97 -18.90
C GLY A 229 11.15 0.94 -19.99
N GLY A 230 12.02 -0.04 -19.75
CA GLY A 230 12.16 -1.21 -20.60
C GLY A 230 10.98 -2.21 -20.42
N PRO A 231 11.03 -3.35 -21.12
CA PRO A 231 9.98 -4.35 -21.02
C PRO A 231 9.90 -4.94 -19.62
N ARG A 232 8.74 -5.54 -19.30
CA ARG A 232 8.50 -6.23 -18.04
C ARG A 232 9.50 -7.36 -17.82
N LEU A 233 10.29 -7.28 -16.75
CA LEU A 233 11.32 -8.26 -16.41
C LEU A 233 10.70 -9.42 -15.63
N ARG A 234 10.85 -10.64 -16.12
CA ARG A 234 10.55 -11.84 -15.34
C ARG A 234 11.65 -12.09 -14.33
N GLU A 235 11.30 -12.17 -13.06
CA GLU A 235 12.20 -12.53 -11.98
C GLU A 235 12.15 -14.04 -11.71
N SER A 236 13.22 -14.60 -11.17
CA SER A 236 13.26 -16.01 -10.80
C SER A 236 12.28 -16.27 -9.65
N PRO A 237 11.61 -17.44 -9.63
CA PRO A 237 10.85 -17.88 -8.48
C PRO A 237 11.69 -17.83 -7.21
N GLN A 238 11.08 -17.35 -6.13
CA GLN A 238 11.77 -17.21 -4.84
C GLN A 238 11.12 -18.04 -3.77
N MET A 239 11.95 -18.60 -2.91
CA MET A 239 11.53 -19.29 -1.69
C MET A 239 12.40 -18.81 -0.54
N SER A 240 11.80 -18.54 0.60
CA SER A 240 12.53 -18.20 1.81
C SER A 240 11.89 -18.86 3.03
N PHE A 241 12.74 -19.24 3.95
CA PHE A 241 12.37 -19.82 5.23
C PHE A 241 13.08 -19.06 6.36
N TRP A 242 12.38 -18.84 7.44
CA TRP A 242 12.98 -18.30 8.66
C TRP A 242 12.42 -19.01 9.87
N ASN A 243 13.22 -19.06 10.91
CA ASN A 243 12.81 -19.52 12.22
C ASN A 243 13.54 -18.72 13.29
N GLY A 244 12.97 -18.67 14.46
CA GLY A 244 13.56 -18.04 15.62
C GLY A 244 13.10 -18.74 16.88
N ILE A 245 13.99 -18.79 17.86
CA ILE A 245 13.69 -19.26 19.20
C ILE A 245 14.36 -18.33 20.20
N SER A 246 13.63 -17.82 21.15
CA SER A 246 14.16 -17.06 22.27
C SER A 246 13.78 -17.67 23.59
N MET A 247 14.70 -17.62 24.52
CA MET A 247 14.51 -18.16 25.86
C MET A 247 13.87 -17.13 26.80
N ASP A 248 13.54 -17.56 28.02
CA ASP A 248 13.02 -16.69 29.07
C ASP A 248 14.03 -15.58 29.42
N GLU A 249 13.70 -14.33 29.07
CA GLU A 249 14.54 -13.15 29.27
C GLU A 249 14.89 -12.88 30.74
N ARG A 250 14.20 -13.50 31.68
CA ARG A 250 14.46 -13.40 33.12
C ARG A 250 15.59 -14.32 33.57
N LYS A 251 16.08 -15.21 32.72
CA LYS A 251 17.20 -16.10 33.01
C LYS A 251 18.55 -15.44 32.81
N LYS A 252 19.56 -15.87 33.56
CA LYS A 252 20.93 -15.36 33.44
C LYS A 252 21.57 -15.75 32.08
N LEU A 253 21.25 -16.95 31.57
CA LEU A 253 21.66 -17.40 30.23
C LEU A 253 20.50 -17.18 29.28
N ARG A 254 20.77 -16.52 28.14
CA ARG A 254 19.82 -16.21 27.10
C ARG A 254 20.41 -16.60 25.74
N PHE A 255 19.56 -17.12 24.87
CA PHE A 255 19.84 -17.32 23.45
C PHE A 255 18.69 -16.70 22.64
N GLU A 256 19.04 -16.10 21.52
CA GLU A 256 18.13 -15.63 20.47
C GLU A 256 18.54 -16.25 19.14
#